data_3173aa5a7d2cba27e4f5b62034757f26
#
_entry.id   3173aa5a7d2cba27e4f5b62034757f26
#
_cell.length_a   1.000
_cell.length_b   1.000
_cell.length_c   1.000
_cell.angle_alpha   90.00
_cell.angle_beta   90.00
_cell.angle_gamma   90.00
#
_symmetry.space_group_name_H-M   'P 1'
#
loop_
_entity.id
_entity.type
_entity.pdbx_description
1 polymer ?
#
loop_
_entity_poly.entity_id
_entity_poly.type
_entity_poly.pdbx_seq_one_letter_code
_entity_poly.pdbx_strand_id
1 'polypeptide(L)'
;NSETSYMRNSALFLVAPLALVTSYAQAANFTVSDIQFNGLTRVSADNLYPVLAVNTGEVANDANIAASIKALYETGNFSDVKASQSGNKLVFDVVERPIIANVTYEGNKLIPKEALTEGLKRIGIVEGNVLKQATVEQVQNELKQQYNQQGYYNSEVKVTQTPLDNNRVALKFNFVEG
;
A
#
# COMPACT_ATOMS: atom_id res chain seq x y z
N ASN A 1 -11.74 -80.67 28.94
CA ASN A 1 -11.49 -80.29 27.58
C ASN A 1 -12.19 -78.95 27.33
N SER A 2 -11.49 -77.91 27.63
CA SER A 2 -11.92 -76.55 27.55
C SER A 2 -11.23 -75.87 26.39
N GLU A 3 -11.95 -75.51 25.34
CA GLU A 3 -11.48 -74.65 24.30
C GLU A 3 -11.87 -73.22 24.65
N THR A 4 -10.86 -72.47 24.94
CA THR A 4 -10.93 -71.03 25.15
C THR A 4 -10.95 -70.32 23.79
N SER A 5 -12.09 -69.80 23.42
CA SER A 5 -12.25 -68.96 22.24
C SER A 5 -11.68 -67.58 22.54
N TYR A 6 -10.57 -67.25 21.89
CA TYR A 6 -9.98 -65.93 21.91
C TYR A 6 -10.73 -65.04 20.92
N MET A 7 -11.59 -64.17 21.44
CA MET A 7 -12.15 -63.09 20.63
C MET A 7 -11.10 -61.99 20.43
N ARG A 8 -10.53 -61.92 19.24
CA ARG A 8 -9.72 -60.80 18.80
C ARG A 8 -10.64 -59.62 18.47
N ASN A 9 -10.71 -58.66 19.36
CA ASN A 9 -11.28 -57.37 19.04
C ASN A 9 -10.31 -56.65 18.11
N SER A 10 -10.54 -56.69 16.84
CA SER A 10 -9.92 -55.83 15.88
C SER A 10 -10.64 -54.46 15.92
N ALA A 11 -10.09 -53.55 16.70
CA ALA A 11 -10.52 -52.16 16.60
C ALA A 11 -10.04 -51.63 15.27
N LEU A 12 -10.94 -51.54 14.30
CA LEU A 12 -10.71 -50.80 13.09
C LEU A 12 -10.72 -49.31 13.45
N PHE A 13 -9.55 -48.73 13.59
CA PHE A 13 -9.43 -47.28 13.57
C PHE A 13 -9.65 -46.80 12.14
N LEU A 14 -10.84 -46.36 11.84
CA LEU A 14 -11.12 -45.59 10.64
C LEU A 14 -10.50 -44.21 10.84
N VAL A 15 -9.30 -44.07 10.36
CA VAL A 15 -8.69 -42.73 10.17
C VAL A 15 -9.42 -42.15 8.97
N ALA A 16 -10.45 -41.38 9.23
CA ALA A 16 -11.05 -40.54 8.20
C ALA A 16 -9.99 -39.53 7.76
N PRO A 17 -9.65 -39.44 6.46
CA PRO A 17 -8.77 -38.35 6.01
C PRO A 17 -9.48 -37.03 6.32
N LEU A 18 -8.85 -36.22 7.14
CA LEU A 18 -9.23 -34.83 7.32
C LEU A 18 -9.02 -34.17 5.97
N ALA A 19 -10.08 -34.14 5.17
CA ALA A 19 -10.09 -33.34 3.95
C ALA A 19 -9.97 -31.89 4.42
N LEU A 20 -8.78 -31.33 4.27
CA LEU A 20 -8.57 -29.89 4.27
C LEU A 20 -9.44 -29.36 3.12
N VAL A 21 -10.66 -28.98 3.46
CA VAL A 21 -11.47 -28.15 2.58
C VAL A 21 -10.80 -26.79 2.60
N THR A 22 -9.79 -26.61 1.75
CA THR A 22 -9.42 -25.27 1.33
C THR A 22 -10.65 -24.72 0.63
N SER A 23 -11.47 -24.01 1.37
CA SER A 23 -12.50 -23.19 0.78
C SER A 23 -11.76 -22.14 -0.04
N TYR A 24 -11.58 -22.43 -1.32
CA TYR A 24 -11.36 -21.36 -2.28
C TYR A 24 -12.59 -20.49 -2.12
N ALA A 25 -12.38 -19.26 -1.63
CA ALA A 25 -13.40 -18.25 -1.69
C ALA A 25 -13.71 -18.10 -3.18
N GLN A 26 -14.75 -18.76 -3.64
CA GLN A 26 -15.28 -18.50 -4.96
C GLN A 26 -15.69 -17.04 -4.91
N ALA A 27 -15.01 -16.21 -5.68
CA ALA A 27 -15.43 -14.86 -5.89
C ALA A 27 -16.86 -14.93 -6.44
N ALA A 28 -17.81 -14.69 -5.58
CA ALA A 28 -19.20 -14.70 -5.95
C ALA A 28 -19.47 -13.44 -6.77
N ASN A 29 -19.93 -13.62 -8.01
CA ASN A 29 -20.50 -12.53 -8.78
C ASN A 29 -21.74 -12.04 -8.05
N PHE A 30 -21.84 -10.74 -7.85
CA PHE A 30 -23.00 -10.13 -7.20
C PHE A 30 -23.37 -8.81 -7.85
N THR A 31 -24.65 -8.49 -7.83
CA THR A 31 -25.12 -7.18 -8.29
C THR A 31 -24.85 -6.14 -7.21
N VAL A 32 -24.07 -5.12 -7.56
CA VAL A 32 -23.67 -4.07 -6.62
C VAL A 32 -24.86 -3.19 -6.26
N SER A 33 -25.29 -3.22 -5.00
CA SER A 33 -26.32 -2.32 -4.49
C SER A 33 -25.79 -0.96 -4.08
N ASP A 34 -24.52 -0.92 -3.62
CA ASP A 34 -23.84 0.28 -3.19
C ASP A 34 -22.34 0.08 -3.21
N ILE A 35 -21.59 1.16 -3.34
CA ILE A 35 -20.12 1.18 -3.26
C ILE A 35 -19.71 2.07 -2.10
N GLN A 36 -18.93 1.52 -1.19
CA GLN A 36 -18.46 2.19 0.01
C GLN A 36 -16.93 2.29 -0.01
N PHE A 37 -16.41 3.47 0.31
CA PHE A 37 -14.99 3.69 0.56
C PHE A 37 -14.75 3.94 2.04
N ASN A 38 -13.82 3.17 2.63
CA ASN A 38 -13.33 3.38 3.99
C ASN A 38 -11.89 3.88 3.92
N GLY A 39 -11.54 4.83 4.76
CA GLY A 39 -10.18 5.37 4.86
C GLY A 39 -9.93 6.64 4.05
N LEU A 40 -10.94 7.20 3.39
CA LEU A 40 -10.81 8.50 2.73
C LEU A 40 -10.70 9.61 3.79
N THR A 41 -9.71 10.48 3.62
CA THR A 41 -9.51 11.66 4.46
C THR A 41 -9.57 12.94 3.64
N ARG A 42 -8.82 13.00 2.55
CA ARG A 42 -8.69 14.15 1.66
C ARG A 42 -9.40 13.95 0.32
N VAL A 43 -9.38 12.72 -0.20
CA VAL A 43 -9.97 12.39 -1.50
C VAL A 43 -11.47 12.21 -1.35
N SER A 44 -12.25 12.85 -2.24
CA SER A 44 -13.70 12.67 -2.27
C SER A 44 -14.08 11.39 -3.01
N ALA A 45 -15.03 10.64 -2.46
CA ALA A 45 -15.58 9.45 -3.09
C ALA A 45 -16.19 9.77 -4.48
N ASP A 46 -16.78 10.95 -4.64
CA ASP A 46 -17.37 11.37 -5.92
C ASP A 46 -16.36 11.42 -7.07
N ASN A 47 -15.10 11.67 -6.77
CA ASN A 47 -14.02 11.65 -7.76
C ASN A 47 -13.55 10.24 -8.09
N LEU A 48 -13.93 9.25 -7.29
CA LEU A 48 -13.48 7.87 -7.43
C LEU A 48 -14.47 6.97 -8.17
N TYR A 49 -15.77 7.22 -8.04
CA TYR A 49 -16.79 6.42 -8.75
C TYR A 49 -16.57 6.37 -10.27
N PRO A 50 -16.22 7.45 -10.96
CA PRO A 50 -15.98 7.41 -12.41
C PRO A 50 -14.75 6.60 -12.82
N VAL A 51 -13.80 6.37 -11.88
CA VAL A 51 -12.56 5.63 -12.13
C VAL A 51 -12.79 4.13 -12.10
N LEU A 52 -13.81 3.66 -11.39
CA LEU A 52 -14.10 2.25 -11.17
C LEU A 52 -14.55 1.54 -12.45
N ALA A 53 -14.19 0.28 -12.59
CA ALA A 53 -14.62 -0.58 -13.70
C ALA A 53 -15.98 -1.25 -13.47
N VAL A 54 -16.59 -1.03 -12.31
CA VAL A 54 -17.92 -1.53 -11.95
C VAL A 54 -18.67 -0.44 -11.19
N ASN A 55 -19.96 -0.29 -11.49
CA ASN A 55 -20.82 0.71 -10.87
C ASN A 55 -22.01 0.06 -10.18
N THR A 56 -22.73 0.85 -9.37
CA THR A 56 -23.98 0.43 -8.73
C THR A 56 -24.98 -0.06 -9.79
N GLY A 57 -25.60 -1.19 -9.53
CA GLY A 57 -26.54 -1.85 -10.44
C GLY A 57 -25.89 -2.83 -11.42
N GLU A 58 -24.57 -2.82 -11.54
CA GLU A 58 -23.82 -3.75 -12.36
C GLU A 58 -23.35 -4.98 -11.56
N VAL A 59 -22.97 -6.03 -12.25
CA VAL A 59 -22.47 -7.26 -11.64
C VAL A 59 -20.96 -7.11 -11.39
N ALA A 60 -20.56 -7.20 -10.11
CA ALA A 60 -19.16 -7.28 -9.74
C ALA A 60 -18.64 -8.70 -9.96
N ASN A 61 -17.45 -8.81 -10.50
CA ASN A 61 -16.70 -10.05 -10.68
C ASN A 61 -15.22 -9.81 -10.40
N ASP A 62 -14.41 -10.87 -10.37
CA ASP A 62 -12.98 -10.73 -10.10
C ASP A 62 -12.27 -9.80 -11.08
N ALA A 63 -12.63 -9.86 -12.34
CA ALA A 63 -11.97 -9.06 -13.36
C ALA A 63 -12.23 -7.56 -13.20
N ASN A 64 -13.50 -7.15 -12.98
CA ASN A 64 -13.80 -5.73 -12.83
C ASN A 64 -13.46 -5.18 -11.43
N ILE A 65 -13.45 -6.02 -10.39
CA ILE A 65 -12.93 -5.65 -9.08
C ILE A 65 -11.42 -5.42 -9.17
N ALA A 66 -10.67 -6.34 -9.78
CA ALA A 66 -9.23 -6.18 -9.98
C ALA A 66 -8.90 -4.95 -10.83
N ALA A 67 -9.65 -4.70 -11.90
CA ALA A 67 -9.49 -3.51 -12.73
C ALA A 67 -9.78 -2.22 -11.94
N SER A 68 -10.77 -2.23 -11.05
CA SER A 68 -11.08 -1.11 -10.16
C SER A 68 -9.96 -0.83 -9.16
N ILE A 69 -9.40 -1.85 -8.54
CA ILE A 69 -8.25 -1.74 -7.64
C ILE A 69 -7.06 -1.12 -8.38
N LYS A 70 -6.75 -1.62 -9.56
CA LYS A 70 -5.68 -1.08 -10.40
C LYS A 70 -5.92 0.39 -10.74
N ALA A 71 -7.12 0.75 -11.14
CA ALA A 71 -7.48 2.13 -11.47
C ALA A 71 -7.36 3.07 -10.26
N LEU A 72 -7.73 2.59 -9.06
CA LEU A 72 -7.55 3.36 -7.82
C LEU A 72 -6.08 3.59 -7.50
N TYR A 73 -5.21 2.59 -7.65
CA TYR A 73 -3.77 2.78 -7.52
C TYR A 73 -3.20 3.76 -8.56
N GLU A 74 -3.69 3.70 -9.79
CA GLU A 74 -3.24 4.58 -10.87
C GLU A 74 -3.58 6.05 -10.65
N THR A 75 -4.54 6.37 -9.77
CA THR A 75 -4.79 7.76 -9.36
C THR A 75 -3.59 8.38 -8.64
N GLY A 76 -2.72 7.56 -8.07
CA GLY A 76 -1.55 8.00 -7.29
C GLY A 76 -1.85 8.39 -5.85
N ASN A 77 -3.10 8.36 -5.42
CA ASN A 77 -3.53 8.84 -4.11
C ASN A 77 -3.37 7.82 -2.98
N PHE A 78 -3.27 6.53 -3.32
CA PHE A 78 -3.34 5.46 -2.33
C PHE A 78 -2.07 4.64 -2.26
N SER A 79 -1.65 4.32 -1.03
CA SER A 79 -0.58 3.37 -0.74
C SER A 79 -1.10 1.94 -0.61
N ASP A 80 -2.37 1.76 -0.30
CA ASP A 80 -3.02 0.46 -0.21
C ASP A 80 -4.50 0.56 -0.63
N VAL A 81 -4.97 -0.46 -1.32
CA VAL A 81 -6.37 -0.62 -1.75
C VAL A 81 -6.75 -2.08 -1.60
N LYS A 82 -7.80 -2.35 -0.83
CA LYS A 82 -8.40 -3.67 -0.66
C LYS A 82 -9.87 -3.61 -0.99
N ALA A 83 -10.38 -4.64 -1.63
CA ALA A 83 -11.80 -4.76 -1.93
C ALA A 83 -12.41 -5.93 -1.15
N SER A 84 -13.63 -5.75 -0.68
CA SER A 84 -14.41 -6.79 -0.03
C SER A 84 -15.90 -6.65 -0.37
N GLN A 85 -16.63 -7.71 -0.11
CA GLN A 85 -18.09 -7.75 -0.25
C GLN A 85 -18.73 -7.75 1.14
N SER A 86 -19.68 -6.86 1.35
CA SER A 86 -20.54 -6.85 2.54
C SER A 86 -22.01 -6.87 2.09
N GLY A 87 -22.64 -8.05 2.16
CA GLY A 87 -23.94 -8.26 1.52
C GLY A 87 -23.82 -8.05 0.01
N ASN A 88 -24.56 -7.11 -0.55
CA ASN A 88 -24.44 -6.69 -1.95
C ASN A 88 -23.71 -5.35 -2.10
N LYS A 89 -23.01 -4.90 -1.06
CA LYS A 89 -22.14 -3.73 -1.13
C LYS A 89 -20.74 -4.14 -1.54
N LEU A 90 -20.16 -3.37 -2.44
CA LEU A 90 -18.74 -3.42 -2.76
C LEU A 90 -18.01 -2.41 -1.88
N VAL A 91 -17.08 -2.87 -1.06
CA VAL A 91 -16.35 -2.04 -0.11
C VAL A 91 -14.89 -1.97 -0.51
N PHE A 92 -14.37 -0.75 -0.66
CA PHE A 92 -12.95 -0.49 -0.85
C PHE A 92 -12.37 0.11 0.42
N ASP A 93 -11.43 -0.62 1.03
CA ASP A 93 -10.61 -0.13 2.13
C ASP A 93 -9.32 0.45 1.55
N VAL A 94 -9.13 1.74 1.71
CA VAL A 94 -8.01 2.47 1.12
C VAL A 94 -7.17 3.15 2.18
N VAL A 95 -5.88 3.30 1.89
CA VAL A 95 -4.96 4.12 2.67
C VAL A 95 -4.43 5.21 1.77
N GLU A 96 -4.79 6.46 2.08
CA GLU A 96 -4.30 7.61 1.33
C GLU A 96 -2.84 7.90 1.63
N ARG A 97 -2.08 8.26 0.60
CA ARG A 97 -0.75 8.82 0.74
C ARG A 97 -0.84 10.22 1.32
N PRO A 98 0.05 10.61 2.24
CA PRO A 98 0.07 11.98 2.75
C PRO A 98 0.52 12.96 1.68
N ILE A 99 0.12 14.23 1.87
CA ILE A 99 0.60 15.36 1.09
C ILE A 99 1.84 15.97 1.77
N ILE A 100 2.83 16.32 0.98
CA ILE A 100 4.02 17.01 1.47
C ILE A 100 3.65 18.44 1.87
N ALA A 101 3.76 18.76 3.15
CA ALA A 101 3.48 20.09 3.68
C ALA A 101 4.65 21.05 3.51
N ASN A 102 5.86 20.56 3.72
CA ASN A 102 7.10 21.32 3.50
C ASN A 102 8.29 20.38 3.35
N VAL A 103 9.37 20.93 2.80
CA VAL A 103 10.65 20.26 2.65
C VAL A 103 11.73 21.17 3.19
N THR A 104 12.49 20.69 4.16
CA THR A 104 13.60 21.41 4.77
C THR A 104 14.90 20.61 4.69
N TYR A 105 16.02 21.30 4.84
CA TYR A 105 17.36 20.74 4.70
C TYR A 105 18.24 21.15 5.87
N GLU A 106 19.12 20.26 6.31
CA GLU A 106 20.11 20.52 7.34
C GLU A 106 21.41 19.79 7.04
N GLY A 107 22.52 20.48 7.23
CA GLY A 107 23.85 19.90 7.04
C GLY A 107 24.36 19.88 5.61
N ASN A 108 23.65 20.44 4.66
CA ASN A 108 23.96 20.47 3.22
C ASN A 108 24.96 21.58 2.84
N LYS A 109 26.13 21.61 3.46
CA LYS A 109 27.14 22.67 3.19
C LYS A 109 27.67 22.62 1.78
N LEU A 110 27.83 21.43 1.21
CA LEU A 110 28.39 21.22 -0.14
C LEU A 110 27.36 21.38 -1.25
N ILE A 111 26.09 21.23 -0.95
CA ILE A 111 25.00 21.33 -1.93
C ILE A 111 24.10 22.51 -1.55
N PRO A 112 24.02 23.56 -2.40
CA PRO A 112 23.14 24.69 -2.12
C PRO A 112 21.69 24.27 -2.01
N LYS A 113 20.95 24.89 -1.08
CA LYS A 113 19.52 24.65 -0.89
C LYS A 113 18.71 24.79 -2.17
N GLU A 114 19.05 25.78 -2.99
CA GLU A 114 18.37 26.06 -4.26
C GLU A 114 18.54 24.90 -5.25
N ALA A 115 19.73 24.31 -5.32
CA ALA A 115 19.98 23.14 -6.16
C ALA A 115 19.20 21.90 -5.68
N LEU A 116 19.13 21.68 -4.35
CA LEU A 116 18.33 20.62 -3.76
C LEU A 116 16.85 20.80 -4.06
N THR A 117 16.33 22.00 -3.84
CA THR A 117 14.91 22.34 -4.08
C THR A 117 14.52 22.08 -5.54
N GLU A 118 15.33 22.55 -6.50
CA GLU A 118 15.08 22.32 -7.93
C GLU A 118 15.18 20.84 -8.31
N GLY A 119 16.19 20.14 -7.83
CA GLY A 119 16.36 18.71 -8.09
C GLY A 119 15.23 17.86 -7.54
N LEU A 120 14.80 18.13 -6.33
CA LEU A 120 13.70 17.41 -5.68
C LEU A 120 12.35 17.70 -6.33
N LYS A 121 12.12 18.95 -6.72
CA LYS A 121 10.91 19.36 -7.45
C LYS A 121 10.74 18.59 -8.75
N ARG A 122 11.81 18.38 -9.51
CA ARG A 122 11.79 17.63 -10.78
C ARG A 122 11.29 16.20 -10.62
N ILE A 123 11.54 15.59 -9.48
CA ILE A 123 11.13 14.19 -9.19
C ILE A 123 9.87 14.11 -8.34
N GLY A 124 9.20 15.23 -8.09
CA GLY A 124 7.92 15.29 -7.42
C GLY A 124 7.97 15.48 -5.91
N ILE A 125 9.14 15.68 -5.30
CA ILE A 125 9.24 16.01 -3.88
C ILE A 125 9.18 17.53 -3.73
N VAL A 126 7.96 18.01 -3.61
CA VAL A 126 7.65 19.44 -3.49
C VAL A 126 6.36 19.60 -2.68
N GLU A 127 6.24 20.71 -1.99
CA GLU A 127 5.03 21.06 -1.23
C GLU A 127 3.78 20.92 -2.10
N GLY A 128 2.75 20.28 -1.55
CA GLY A 128 1.47 20.05 -2.21
C GLY A 128 1.38 18.75 -2.97
N ASN A 129 2.47 18.07 -3.23
CA ASN A 129 2.46 16.76 -3.90
C ASN A 129 2.24 15.62 -2.92
N VAL A 130 1.71 14.53 -3.43
CA VAL A 130 1.59 13.27 -2.71
C VAL A 130 2.98 12.68 -2.45
N LEU A 131 3.21 12.19 -1.23
CA LEU A 131 4.45 11.53 -0.85
C LEU A 131 4.43 10.06 -1.27
N LYS A 132 5.39 9.65 -2.08
CA LYS A 132 5.66 8.26 -2.43
C LYS A 132 6.96 7.81 -1.76
N GLN A 133 6.90 6.77 -0.92
CA GLN A 133 8.08 6.28 -0.17
C GLN A 133 9.20 5.81 -1.12
N ALA A 134 8.85 5.16 -2.22
CA ALA A 134 9.82 4.74 -3.23
C ALA A 134 10.63 5.91 -3.80
N THR A 135 9.99 7.07 -4.00
CA THR A 135 10.66 8.29 -4.47
C THR A 135 11.63 8.83 -3.42
N VAL A 136 11.26 8.81 -2.14
CA VAL A 136 12.15 9.21 -1.04
C VAL A 136 13.40 8.35 -1.01
N GLU A 137 13.26 7.03 -1.08
CA GLU A 137 14.37 6.08 -1.08
C GLU A 137 15.29 6.30 -2.30
N GLN A 138 14.72 6.50 -3.48
CA GLN A 138 15.45 6.79 -4.70
C GLN A 138 16.31 8.03 -4.53
N VAL A 139 15.75 9.12 -3.99
CA VAL A 139 16.44 10.38 -3.76
C VAL A 139 17.58 10.21 -2.75
N GLN A 140 17.33 9.51 -1.66
CA GLN A 140 18.39 9.23 -0.67
C GLN A 140 19.58 8.53 -1.33
N ASN A 141 19.32 7.53 -2.16
CA ASN A 141 20.36 6.79 -2.87
C ASN A 141 21.11 7.66 -3.88
N GLU A 142 20.40 8.47 -4.65
CA GLU A 142 21.00 9.36 -5.64
C GLU A 142 21.88 10.44 -4.98
N LEU A 143 21.43 11.03 -3.88
CA LEU A 143 22.21 12.01 -3.13
C LEU A 143 23.45 11.36 -2.50
N LYS A 144 23.33 10.17 -1.94
CA LYS A 144 24.47 9.41 -1.42
C LYS A 144 25.50 9.13 -2.52
N GLN A 145 25.05 8.75 -3.71
CA GLN A 145 25.93 8.52 -4.84
C GLN A 145 26.65 9.79 -5.29
N GLN A 146 25.98 10.95 -5.29
CA GLN A 146 26.62 12.22 -5.60
C GLN A 146 27.76 12.55 -4.63
N TYR A 147 27.56 12.32 -3.35
CA TYR A 147 28.62 12.48 -2.35
C TYR A 147 29.77 11.50 -2.59
N ASN A 148 29.47 10.25 -2.88
CA ASN A 148 30.49 9.23 -3.18
C ASN A 148 31.34 9.61 -4.40
N GLN A 149 30.71 10.12 -5.48
CA GLN A 149 31.40 10.54 -6.68
C GLN A 149 32.38 11.69 -6.44
N GLN A 150 32.12 12.50 -5.43
CA GLN A 150 32.99 13.61 -5.03
C GLN A 150 34.02 13.20 -3.94
N GLY A 151 34.07 11.92 -3.58
CA GLY A 151 35.03 11.41 -2.61
C GLY A 151 34.55 11.40 -1.16
N TYR A 152 33.30 11.83 -0.91
CA TYR A 152 32.70 11.85 0.45
C TYR A 152 32.04 10.51 0.77
N TYR A 153 32.85 9.45 0.92
CA TYR A 153 32.35 8.07 1.09
C TYR A 153 31.68 7.81 2.43
N ASN A 154 31.94 8.60 3.45
CA ASN A 154 31.37 8.48 4.79
C ASN A 154 30.13 9.36 4.98
N SER A 155 29.64 9.97 3.90
CA SER A 155 28.42 10.77 3.96
C SER A 155 27.18 9.93 4.24
N GLU A 156 26.20 10.53 4.90
CA GLU A 156 24.88 9.95 5.11
C GLU A 156 23.81 10.98 4.74
N VAL A 157 22.73 10.49 4.16
CA VAL A 157 21.53 11.28 3.89
C VAL A 157 20.35 10.58 4.55
N LYS A 158 19.74 11.21 5.54
CA LYS A 158 18.57 10.70 6.24
C LYS A 158 17.41 11.63 6.01
N VAL A 159 16.23 11.07 5.77
CA VAL A 159 14.99 11.83 5.63
C VAL A 159 14.11 11.57 6.85
N THR A 160 13.83 12.63 7.59
CA THR A 160 12.87 12.59 8.69
C THR A 160 11.50 12.96 8.15
N GLN A 161 10.52 12.10 8.39
CA GLN A 161 9.14 12.30 8.01
C GLN A 161 8.32 12.55 9.27
N THR A 162 7.80 13.75 9.42
CA THR A 162 6.99 14.13 10.58
C THR A 162 5.53 14.25 10.17
N PRO A 163 4.65 13.35 10.64
CA PRO A 163 3.22 13.44 10.38
C PRO A 163 2.62 14.72 10.94
N LEU A 164 1.78 15.35 10.16
CA LEU A 164 1.01 16.54 10.54
C LEU A 164 -0.48 16.27 10.41
N ASP A 165 -1.30 17.20 10.88
CA ASP A 165 -2.76 17.11 10.75
C ASP A 165 -3.20 17.09 9.28
N ASN A 166 -4.39 16.55 9.02
CA ASN A 166 -5.02 16.47 7.70
C ASN A 166 -4.23 15.61 6.69
N ASN A 167 -3.61 14.52 7.17
CA ASN A 167 -2.83 13.59 6.36
C ASN A 167 -1.75 14.31 5.53
N ARG A 168 -1.00 15.18 6.18
CA ARG A 168 0.17 15.87 5.65
C ARG A 168 1.43 15.38 6.34
N VAL A 169 2.57 15.63 5.72
CA VAL A 169 3.87 15.24 6.25
C VAL A 169 4.89 16.33 5.98
N ALA A 170 5.70 16.64 6.98
CA ALA A 170 6.88 17.48 6.83
C ALA A 170 8.10 16.60 6.56
N LEU A 171 8.88 16.94 5.54
CA LEU A 171 10.12 16.25 5.19
C LEU A 171 11.32 17.09 5.59
N LYS A 172 12.28 16.47 6.26
CA LYS A 172 13.57 17.08 6.56
C LYS A 172 14.69 16.18 6.08
N PHE A 173 15.49 16.70 5.16
CA PHE A 173 16.70 16.03 4.67
C PHE A 173 17.87 16.40 5.57
N ASN A 174 18.43 15.42 6.25
CA ASN A 174 19.56 15.57 7.13
C ASN A 174 20.81 15.02 6.46
N PHE A 175 21.80 15.88 6.25
CA PHE A 175 23.05 15.54 5.59
C PHE A 175 24.18 15.47 6.62
N VAL A 176 24.89 14.37 6.65
CA VAL A 176 26.19 14.23 7.30
C VAL A 176 27.19 14.04 6.19
N GLU A 177 27.95 15.08 5.90
CA GLU A 177 28.78 15.11 4.68
C GLU A 177 30.13 14.38 4.82
N GLY A 178 30.50 14.02 6.03
CA GLY A 178 31.72 13.24 6.29
C GLY A 178 32.93 14.12 6.50
#